data_03294a365080dfb1b70ee544179a2fb5
#
_entry.id   03294a365080dfb1b70ee544179a2fb5
#
_cell.length_a   1.000
_cell.length_b   1.000
_cell.length_c   1.000
_cell.angle_alpha   90.00
_cell.angle_beta   90.00
_cell.angle_gamma   90.00
#
_symmetry.space_group_name_H-M   'P 1'
#
loop_
_entity.id
_entity.type
_entity.pdbx_description
1 polymer ?
#
loop_
_entity_poly.entity_id
_entity_poly.type
_entity_poly.pdbx_seq_one_letter_code
_entity_poly.pdbx_strand_id
1 'polypeptide(L)'
;DEMLAQNNMTEADINKTVIPQIPTRLEMLQNGKLDGAVLPEPMGSIAVKNGSYLVNSSEAMKINPGVMVFTNDSVENKKEAIKAMYRAYDKAIEYLNSTPQEEYMDLVIETAGLPPATKDALVMPKYMKAALPEKSDWDKSINWLNKKELVTEKYNYEDIVSDILTK
;
A
#
# COMPACT_ATOMS: atom_id res chain seq x y z
N ASP A 1 10.82 9.07 -2.59
CA ASP A 1 12.29 9.13 -2.51
C ASP A 1 12.92 7.92 -3.20
N GLU A 2 12.46 6.67 -2.96
CA GLU A 2 13.04 5.46 -3.55
C GLU A 2 13.05 5.50 -5.10
N MET A 3 11.94 5.88 -5.72
CA MET A 3 11.87 6.03 -7.18
C MET A 3 12.88 7.05 -7.72
N LEU A 4 13.07 8.16 -7.02
CA LEU A 4 14.06 9.17 -7.39
C LEU A 4 15.47 8.60 -7.28
N ALA A 5 15.78 7.92 -6.18
CA ALA A 5 17.09 7.32 -5.95
C ALA A 5 17.44 6.26 -7.01
N GLN A 6 16.49 5.43 -7.44
CA GLN A 6 16.66 4.45 -8.51
C GLN A 6 16.96 5.10 -9.88
N ASN A 7 16.63 6.39 -10.05
CA ASN A 7 16.89 7.15 -11.26
C ASN A 7 18.00 8.20 -11.09
N ASN A 8 18.85 8.07 -10.07
CA ASN A 8 19.92 9.00 -9.71
C ASN A 8 19.42 10.45 -9.51
N MET A 9 18.19 10.58 -9.00
CA MET A 9 17.53 11.84 -8.68
C MET A 9 17.37 12.00 -7.17
N THR A 10 17.16 13.23 -6.74
CA THR A 10 16.92 13.62 -5.36
C THR A 10 15.64 14.45 -5.24
N GLU A 11 15.24 14.79 -4.04
CA GLU A 11 14.10 15.72 -3.83
C GLU A 11 14.36 17.13 -4.37
N ALA A 12 15.64 17.53 -4.57
CA ALA A 12 16.00 18.82 -5.13
C ALA A 12 15.70 18.91 -6.64
N ASP A 13 15.53 17.76 -7.30
CA ASP A 13 15.25 17.69 -8.74
C ASP A 13 13.76 17.79 -9.08
N ILE A 14 12.90 17.87 -8.04
CA ILE A 14 11.45 17.96 -8.21
C ILE A 14 10.83 19.01 -7.28
N ASN A 15 9.68 19.55 -7.69
CA ASN A 15 8.83 20.39 -6.84
C ASN A 15 7.79 19.49 -6.14
N LYS A 16 8.09 19.07 -4.90
CA LYS A 16 7.22 18.17 -4.16
C LYS A 16 6.14 18.95 -3.38
N THR A 17 4.89 18.66 -3.66
CA THR A 17 3.73 19.21 -2.95
C THR A 17 3.00 18.11 -2.18
N VAL A 18 2.75 18.36 -0.89
CA VAL A 18 2.01 17.43 -0.03
C VAL A 18 0.50 17.74 -0.12
N ILE A 19 -0.27 16.79 -0.64
CA ILE A 19 -1.72 16.87 -0.74
C ILE A 19 -2.29 15.65 -0.01
N PRO A 20 -2.85 15.82 1.21
CA PRO A 20 -3.34 14.70 2.02
C PRO A 20 -4.51 13.94 1.38
N GLN A 21 -5.43 14.66 0.73
CA GLN A 21 -6.63 14.08 0.13
C GLN A 21 -6.31 13.42 -1.22
N ILE A 22 -6.47 12.11 -1.29
CA ILE A 22 -6.15 11.31 -2.48
C ILE A 22 -7.01 11.70 -3.70
N PRO A 23 -8.36 11.92 -3.58
CA PRO A 23 -9.15 12.37 -4.71
C PRO A 23 -8.68 13.70 -5.29
N THR A 24 -8.22 14.62 -4.45
CA THR A 24 -7.67 15.91 -4.88
C THR A 24 -6.39 15.75 -5.69
N ARG A 25 -5.52 14.77 -5.33
CA ARG A 25 -4.31 14.47 -6.14
C ARG A 25 -4.69 14.04 -7.54
N LEU A 26 -5.68 13.14 -7.67
CA LEU A 26 -6.17 12.68 -8.97
C LEU A 26 -6.74 13.82 -9.80
N GLU A 27 -7.61 14.65 -9.19
CA GLU A 27 -8.20 15.81 -9.86
C GLU A 27 -7.13 16.79 -10.35
N MET A 28 -6.17 17.13 -9.51
CA MET A 28 -5.08 18.05 -9.88
C MET A 28 -4.19 17.51 -11.01
N LEU A 29 -3.89 16.20 -10.99
CA LEU A 29 -3.17 15.53 -12.07
C LEU A 29 -3.94 15.61 -13.38
N GLN A 30 -5.23 15.27 -13.37
CA GLN A 30 -6.10 15.28 -14.56
C GLN A 30 -6.31 16.68 -15.13
N ASN A 31 -6.29 17.71 -14.29
CA ASN A 31 -6.38 19.11 -14.70
C ASN A 31 -5.03 19.76 -15.04
N GLY A 32 -3.94 18.99 -15.13
CA GLY A 32 -2.61 19.48 -15.46
C GLY A 32 -2.02 20.45 -14.45
N LYS A 33 -2.45 20.38 -13.18
CA LYS A 33 -1.89 21.15 -12.07
C LYS A 33 -0.72 20.45 -11.39
N LEU A 34 -0.53 19.18 -11.69
CA LEU A 34 0.59 18.34 -11.29
C LEU A 34 1.10 17.61 -12.53
N ASP A 35 2.41 17.52 -12.68
CA ASP A 35 3.07 16.73 -13.73
C ASP A 35 3.05 15.24 -13.40
N GLY A 36 2.97 14.89 -12.12
CA GLY A 36 2.90 13.52 -11.62
C GLY A 36 2.27 13.44 -10.23
N ALA A 37 1.73 12.29 -9.88
CA ALA A 37 1.12 12.06 -8.56
C ALA A 37 1.38 10.63 -8.08
N VAL A 38 1.51 10.47 -6.77
CA VAL A 38 1.49 9.15 -6.10
C VAL A 38 0.04 8.86 -5.71
N LEU A 39 -0.53 7.83 -6.32
CA LEU A 39 -1.93 7.45 -6.15
C LEU A 39 -2.02 5.98 -5.74
N PRO A 40 -2.78 5.64 -4.70
CA PRO A 40 -3.13 4.24 -4.43
C PRO A 40 -4.24 3.78 -5.39
N GLU A 41 -4.46 2.48 -5.46
CA GLU A 41 -5.64 1.94 -6.14
C GLU A 41 -6.93 2.32 -5.37
N PRO A 42 -8.05 2.57 -6.07
CA PRO A 42 -8.24 2.50 -7.53
C PRO A 42 -7.84 3.78 -8.29
N MET A 43 -7.37 4.80 -7.62
CA MET A 43 -7.10 6.12 -8.23
C MET A 43 -5.98 6.06 -9.27
N GLY A 44 -4.99 5.16 -9.08
CA GLY A 44 -3.94 4.90 -10.07
C GLY A 44 -4.52 4.37 -11.38
N SER A 45 -5.35 3.33 -11.31
CA SER A 45 -6.03 2.75 -12.48
C SER A 45 -6.96 3.76 -13.18
N ILE A 46 -7.68 4.58 -12.42
CA ILE A 46 -8.53 5.65 -12.98
C ILE A 46 -7.67 6.69 -13.72
N ALA A 47 -6.54 7.11 -13.16
CA ALA A 47 -5.63 8.04 -13.81
C ALA A 47 -5.14 7.50 -15.16
N VAL A 48 -4.73 6.23 -15.20
CA VAL A 48 -4.27 5.57 -16.43
C VAL A 48 -5.41 5.46 -17.46
N LYS A 49 -6.62 5.06 -17.03
CA LYS A 49 -7.79 5.03 -17.92
C LYS A 49 -8.10 6.39 -18.53
N ASN A 50 -7.84 7.46 -17.80
CA ASN A 50 -8.07 8.85 -18.23
C ASN A 50 -6.85 9.46 -18.98
N GLY A 51 -5.87 8.63 -19.39
CA GLY A 51 -4.78 9.06 -20.27
C GLY A 51 -3.46 9.39 -19.57
N SER A 52 -3.36 9.16 -18.26
CA SER A 52 -2.07 9.26 -17.57
C SER A 52 -1.20 8.01 -17.80
N TYR A 53 0.10 8.14 -17.59
CA TYR A 53 1.05 7.04 -17.72
C TYR A 53 1.46 6.52 -16.33
N LEU A 54 1.48 5.21 -16.17
CA LEU A 54 2.09 4.58 -15.00
C LEU A 54 3.62 4.60 -15.19
N VAL A 55 4.30 5.41 -14.38
CA VAL A 55 5.76 5.52 -14.43
C VAL A 55 6.42 4.42 -13.58
N ASN A 56 5.86 4.13 -12.39
CA ASN A 56 6.36 3.09 -11.50
C ASN A 56 5.27 2.67 -10.50
N SER A 57 5.45 1.52 -9.85
CA SER A 57 4.57 1.03 -8.79
C SER A 57 5.39 0.43 -7.64
N SER A 58 4.75 0.30 -6.46
CA SER A 58 5.35 -0.40 -5.32
C SER A 58 5.67 -1.87 -5.66
N GLU A 59 4.84 -2.51 -6.48
CA GLU A 59 5.06 -3.87 -6.98
C GLU A 59 6.32 -3.95 -7.86
N ALA A 60 6.45 -3.05 -8.84
CA ALA A 60 7.63 -3.00 -9.72
C ALA A 60 8.92 -2.68 -8.95
N MET A 61 8.84 -1.86 -7.92
CA MET A 61 9.96 -1.54 -7.03
C MET A 61 10.23 -2.63 -5.98
N LYS A 62 9.39 -3.66 -5.90
CA LYS A 62 9.44 -4.71 -4.86
C LYS A 62 9.47 -4.13 -3.44
N ILE A 63 8.59 -3.18 -3.18
CA ILE A 63 8.40 -2.55 -1.87
C ILE A 63 6.99 -2.85 -1.40
N ASN A 64 6.86 -3.38 -0.19
CA ASN A 64 5.57 -3.49 0.48
C ASN A 64 5.39 -2.31 1.45
N PRO A 65 4.63 -1.26 1.07
CA PRO A 65 4.49 -0.06 1.88
C PRO A 65 3.43 -0.19 2.99
N GLY A 66 2.69 -1.30 3.03
CA GLY A 66 1.57 -1.49 3.93
C GLY A 66 1.81 -2.58 4.95
N VAL A 67 1.49 -2.29 6.22
CA VAL A 67 1.48 -3.27 7.31
C VAL A 67 0.21 -3.11 8.14
N MET A 68 -0.28 -4.19 8.75
CA MET A 68 -1.30 -4.10 9.77
C MET A 68 -0.65 -3.86 11.12
N VAL A 69 -1.17 -2.89 11.87
CA VAL A 69 -0.68 -2.55 13.20
C VAL A 69 -1.76 -2.81 14.24
N PHE A 70 -1.34 -3.28 15.40
CA PHE A 70 -2.19 -3.55 16.55
C PHE A 70 -1.61 -2.88 17.79
N THR A 71 -2.45 -2.55 18.76
CA THR A 71 -1.96 -2.12 20.07
C THR A 71 -1.33 -3.30 20.82
N ASN A 72 -0.38 -3.02 21.71
CA ASN A 72 0.23 -4.05 22.56
C ASN A 72 -0.83 -4.82 23.35
N ASP A 73 -1.83 -4.12 23.92
CA ASP A 73 -2.97 -4.75 24.59
C ASP A 73 -3.71 -5.76 23.70
N SER A 74 -3.94 -5.42 22.42
CA SER A 74 -4.60 -6.35 21.50
C SER A 74 -3.73 -7.57 21.19
N VAL A 75 -2.43 -7.38 21.03
CA VAL A 75 -1.48 -8.48 20.78
C VAL A 75 -1.41 -9.42 21.99
N GLU A 76 -1.45 -8.88 23.20
CA GLU A 76 -1.41 -9.68 24.44
C GLU A 76 -2.73 -10.37 24.76
N ASN A 77 -3.86 -9.63 24.67
CA ASN A 77 -5.15 -10.06 25.22
C ASN A 77 -6.13 -10.57 24.16
N LYS A 78 -5.88 -10.36 22.85
CA LYS A 78 -6.79 -10.76 21.76
C LYS A 78 -6.09 -11.63 20.70
N LYS A 79 -5.06 -12.36 21.10
CA LYS A 79 -4.21 -13.15 20.21
C LYS A 79 -5.00 -14.07 19.28
N GLU A 80 -5.94 -14.83 19.84
CA GLU A 80 -6.75 -15.77 19.05
C GLU A 80 -7.70 -15.05 18.06
N ALA A 81 -8.20 -13.88 18.41
CA ALA A 81 -9.01 -13.08 17.49
C ALA A 81 -8.17 -12.56 16.32
N ILE A 82 -6.95 -12.09 16.59
CA ILE A 82 -6.01 -11.65 15.54
C ILE A 82 -5.65 -12.82 14.62
N LYS A 83 -5.33 -13.98 15.16
CA LYS A 83 -5.08 -15.19 14.36
C LYS A 83 -6.30 -15.60 13.52
N ALA A 84 -7.50 -15.50 14.09
CA ALA A 84 -8.73 -15.79 13.36
C ALA A 84 -8.96 -14.82 12.20
N MET A 85 -8.69 -13.53 12.42
CA MET A 85 -8.73 -12.51 11.37
C MET A 85 -7.77 -12.85 10.22
N TYR A 86 -6.53 -13.21 10.52
CA TYR A 86 -5.56 -13.57 9.48
C TYR A 86 -5.94 -14.86 8.75
N ARG A 87 -6.53 -15.86 9.44
CA ARG A 87 -7.09 -17.04 8.74
C ARG A 87 -8.21 -16.66 7.77
N ALA A 88 -9.07 -15.71 8.14
CA ALA A 88 -10.11 -15.20 7.25
C ALA A 88 -9.53 -14.42 6.08
N TYR A 89 -8.51 -13.59 6.34
CA TYR A 89 -7.75 -12.90 5.30
C TYR A 89 -7.16 -13.87 4.28
N ASP A 90 -6.46 -14.90 4.73
CA ASP A 90 -5.83 -15.88 3.83
C ASP A 90 -6.85 -16.62 2.97
N LYS A 91 -8.04 -16.95 3.53
CA LYS A 91 -9.15 -17.52 2.72
C LYS A 91 -9.66 -16.54 1.67
N ALA A 92 -9.79 -15.26 2.01
CA ALA A 92 -10.19 -14.25 1.04
C ALA A 92 -9.14 -14.11 -0.08
N ILE A 93 -7.85 -14.13 0.25
CA ILE A 93 -6.76 -14.11 -0.73
C ILE A 93 -6.79 -15.34 -1.65
N GLU A 94 -7.03 -16.53 -1.11
CA GLU A 94 -7.20 -17.74 -1.93
C GLU A 94 -8.36 -17.60 -2.90
N TYR A 95 -9.50 -17.11 -2.44
CA TYR A 95 -10.67 -16.86 -3.28
C TYR A 95 -10.38 -15.85 -4.39
N LEU A 96 -9.83 -14.68 -4.05
CA LEU A 96 -9.49 -13.63 -5.02
C LEU A 96 -8.50 -14.10 -6.09
N ASN A 97 -7.50 -14.88 -5.69
CA ASN A 97 -6.47 -15.37 -6.62
C ASN A 97 -6.92 -16.55 -7.51
N SER A 98 -8.00 -17.25 -7.14
CA SER A 98 -8.50 -18.42 -7.86
C SER A 98 -9.81 -18.19 -8.63
N THR A 99 -10.46 -17.03 -8.40
CA THR A 99 -11.75 -16.69 -8.99
C THR A 99 -11.57 -15.62 -10.07
N PRO A 100 -12.23 -15.73 -11.24
CA PRO A 100 -12.24 -14.67 -12.24
C PRO A 100 -12.68 -13.33 -11.65
N GLN A 101 -12.00 -12.25 -12.02
CA GLN A 101 -12.21 -10.91 -11.43
C GLN A 101 -13.68 -10.45 -11.60
N GLU A 102 -14.30 -10.74 -12.70
CA GLU A 102 -15.68 -10.38 -13.01
C GLU A 102 -16.71 -10.96 -12.04
N GLU A 103 -16.40 -12.09 -11.39
CA GLU A 103 -17.33 -12.74 -10.46
C GLU A 103 -17.40 -12.07 -9.09
N TYR A 104 -16.34 -11.37 -8.67
CA TYR A 104 -16.28 -10.75 -7.35
C TYR A 104 -16.17 -9.21 -7.37
N MET A 105 -15.98 -8.62 -8.53
CA MET A 105 -15.72 -7.17 -8.62
C MET A 105 -16.87 -6.32 -8.07
N ASP A 106 -18.13 -6.73 -8.28
CA ASP A 106 -19.28 -5.99 -7.75
C ASP A 106 -19.26 -5.98 -6.22
N LEU A 107 -18.90 -7.09 -5.59
CA LEU A 107 -18.73 -7.17 -4.13
C LEU A 107 -17.60 -6.28 -3.65
N VAL A 108 -16.48 -6.24 -4.37
CA VAL A 108 -15.33 -5.36 -4.03
C VAL A 108 -15.74 -3.90 -4.10
N ILE A 109 -16.39 -3.49 -5.17
CA ILE A 109 -16.86 -2.10 -5.37
C ILE A 109 -17.83 -1.70 -4.25
N GLU A 110 -18.82 -2.52 -3.96
CA GLU A 110 -19.79 -2.27 -2.91
C GLU A 110 -19.14 -2.20 -1.52
N THR A 111 -18.33 -3.20 -1.17
CA THR A 111 -17.70 -3.30 0.16
C THR A 111 -16.69 -2.20 0.41
N ALA A 112 -15.92 -1.83 -0.61
CA ALA A 112 -14.93 -0.75 -0.52
C ALA A 112 -15.54 0.66 -0.68
N GLY A 113 -16.85 0.77 -0.96
CA GLY A 113 -17.53 2.04 -1.17
C GLY A 113 -16.99 2.81 -2.38
N LEU A 114 -16.56 2.09 -3.42
CA LEU A 114 -16.00 2.70 -4.62
C LEU A 114 -17.12 3.13 -5.59
N PRO A 115 -16.92 4.18 -6.40
CA PRO A 115 -17.86 4.51 -7.44
C PRO A 115 -18.03 3.34 -8.42
N PRO A 116 -19.26 2.99 -8.86
CA PRO A 116 -19.48 1.87 -9.80
C PRO A 116 -18.67 1.98 -11.10
N ALA A 117 -18.41 3.20 -11.57
CA ALA A 117 -17.59 3.45 -12.77
C ALA A 117 -16.13 3.00 -12.64
N THR A 118 -15.64 2.69 -11.43
CA THR A 118 -14.29 2.17 -11.21
C THR A 118 -14.15 0.71 -11.62
N LYS A 119 -15.25 -0.04 -11.74
CA LYS A 119 -15.27 -1.46 -12.08
C LYS A 119 -14.44 -1.79 -13.32
N ASP A 120 -14.60 -1.01 -14.38
CA ASP A 120 -13.90 -1.23 -15.66
C ASP A 120 -12.46 -0.68 -15.68
N ALA A 121 -12.07 0.07 -14.65
CA ALA A 121 -10.74 0.65 -14.55
C ALA A 121 -9.84 -0.14 -13.59
N LEU A 122 -10.44 -0.78 -12.58
CA LEU A 122 -9.71 -1.44 -11.52
C LEU A 122 -9.12 -2.77 -12.00
N VAL A 123 -7.80 -2.87 -11.92
CA VAL A 123 -7.08 -4.12 -12.12
C VAL A 123 -6.65 -4.64 -10.74
N MET A 124 -7.18 -5.79 -10.36
CA MET A 124 -6.84 -6.41 -9.07
C MET A 124 -5.44 -7.01 -9.13
N PRO A 125 -4.54 -6.64 -8.23
CA PRO A 125 -3.22 -7.25 -8.15
C PRO A 125 -3.33 -8.70 -7.63
N LYS A 126 -2.28 -9.48 -7.83
CA LYS A 126 -2.16 -10.77 -7.15
C LYS A 126 -1.80 -10.52 -5.68
N TYR A 127 -2.73 -10.79 -4.80
CA TYR A 127 -2.52 -10.64 -3.38
C TYR A 127 -1.71 -11.78 -2.78
N MET A 128 -0.93 -11.47 -1.76
CA MET A 128 -0.14 -12.43 -0.99
C MET A 128 -0.87 -12.78 0.31
N LYS A 129 -0.73 -14.04 0.75
CA LYS A 129 -1.16 -14.44 2.10
C LYS A 129 -0.44 -13.63 3.17
N ALA A 130 -1.04 -13.63 4.36
CA ALA A 130 -0.45 -12.96 5.51
C ALA A 130 0.98 -13.48 5.79
N ALA A 131 1.90 -12.57 5.93
CA ALA A 131 3.29 -12.84 6.27
C ALA A 131 3.84 -11.74 7.16
N LEU A 132 4.94 -12.01 7.83
CA LEU A 132 5.67 -10.97 8.53
C LEU A 132 6.28 -9.99 7.52
N PRO A 133 6.41 -8.70 7.88
CA PRO A 133 7.15 -7.75 7.05
C PRO A 133 8.56 -8.26 6.76
N GLU A 134 9.02 -8.11 5.52
CA GLU A 134 10.40 -8.43 5.19
C GLU A 134 11.36 -7.51 5.95
N LYS A 135 12.42 -8.09 6.53
CA LYS A 135 13.42 -7.31 7.25
C LYS A 135 14.08 -6.26 6.36
N SER A 136 14.25 -6.55 5.08
CA SER A 136 14.80 -5.60 4.10
C SER A 136 13.91 -4.36 3.92
N ASP A 137 12.58 -4.50 3.95
CA ASP A 137 11.65 -3.38 3.85
C ASP A 137 11.62 -2.57 5.15
N TRP A 138 11.75 -3.25 6.29
CA TRP A 138 11.96 -2.61 7.58
C TRP A 138 13.25 -1.76 7.57
N ASP A 139 14.37 -2.36 7.20
CA ASP A 139 15.67 -1.68 7.19
C ASP A 139 15.65 -0.43 6.28
N LYS A 140 15.02 -0.51 5.11
CA LYS A 140 14.82 0.65 4.22
C LYS A 140 13.98 1.73 4.88
N SER A 141 12.88 1.35 5.52
CA SER A 141 11.94 2.28 6.14
C SER A 141 12.58 3.00 7.33
N ILE A 142 13.22 2.27 8.24
CA ILE A 142 13.84 2.86 9.43
C ILE A 142 15.04 3.75 9.06
N ASN A 143 15.83 3.33 8.06
CA ASN A 143 16.94 4.13 7.57
C ASN A 143 16.46 5.45 6.94
N TRP A 144 15.34 5.40 6.19
CA TRP A 144 14.74 6.60 5.62
C TRP A 144 14.19 7.53 6.72
N LEU A 145 13.50 6.99 7.72
CA LEU A 145 12.99 7.76 8.86
C LEU A 145 14.13 8.44 9.63
N ASN A 146 15.21 7.72 9.90
CA ASN A 146 16.41 8.28 10.57
C ASN A 146 17.07 9.38 9.72
N LYS A 147 17.22 9.15 8.41
CA LYS A 147 17.79 10.14 7.49
C LYS A 147 16.97 11.44 7.43
N LYS A 148 15.64 11.32 7.60
CA LYS A 148 14.72 12.46 7.63
C LYS A 148 14.53 13.06 9.02
N GLU A 149 15.20 12.52 10.03
CA GLU A 149 15.08 12.95 11.43
C GLU A 149 13.62 12.86 11.96
N LEU A 150 12.84 11.91 11.42
CA LEU A 150 11.43 11.71 11.79
C LEU A 150 11.28 10.77 12.99
N VAL A 151 12.32 10.06 13.37
CA VAL A 151 12.39 9.25 14.58
C VAL A 151 13.66 9.58 15.35
N THR A 152 13.54 9.66 16.67
CA THR A 152 14.65 9.99 17.58
C THR A 152 15.16 8.75 18.34
N GLU A 153 14.32 7.74 18.43
CA GLU A 153 14.61 6.49 19.13
C GLU A 153 15.10 5.41 18.17
N LYS A 154 15.91 4.50 18.69
CA LYS A 154 16.35 3.32 17.92
C LYS A 154 15.37 2.19 18.16
N TYR A 155 14.82 1.67 17.07
CA TYR A 155 13.95 0.50 17.08
C TYR A 155 14.63 -0.65 16.35
N ASN A 156 14.55 -1.86 16.92
CA ASN A 156 14.92 -3.07 16.22
C ASN A 156 13.67 -3.72 15.62
N TYR A 157 13.86 -4.52 14.59
CA TYR A 157 12.79 -5.26 13.95
C TYR A 157 11.98 -6.10 14.95
N GLU A 158 12.68 -6.79 15.84
CA GLU A 158 12.11 -7.71 16.83
C GLU A 158 11.31 -7.00 17.94
N ASP A 159 11.54 -5.69 18.14
CA ASP A 159 10.81 -4.89 19.15
C ASP A 159 9.43 -4.45 18.60
N ILE A 160 9.28 -4.36 17.29
CA ILE A 160 8.09 -3.80 16.63
C ILE A 160 7.26 -4.87 15.91
N VAL A 161 7.92 -5.87 15.33
CA VAL A 161 7.23 -6.90 14.56
C VAL A 161 6.87 -8.08 15.47
N SER A 162 5.57 -8.27 15.66
CA SER A 162 5.05 -9.39 16.45
C SER A 162 5.11 -10.70 15.66
N ASP A 163 5.56 -11.76 16.31
CA ASP A 163 5.59 -13.12 15.77
C ASP A 163 4.25 -13.88 15.90
N ILE A 164 3.15 -13.16 16.12
CA ILE A 164 1.82 -13.72 16.36
C ILE A 164 1.33 -14.68 15.28
N LEU A 165 1.83 -14.52 14.04
CA LEU A 165 1.47 -15.40 12.92
C LEU A 165 2.30 -16.70 12.88
N THR A 166 3.44 -16.75 13.57
CA THR A 166 4.37 -17.88 13.52
C THR A 166 4.33 -18.74 14.78
N LYS A 167 3.64 -18.28 15.82
CA LYS A 167 3.39 -18.97 17.09
C LYS A 167 1.89 -19.14 17.34
#